data_4ca3d6971b6cb2befaaf1008ffb320a9
#
_entry.id   4ca3d6971b6cb2befaaf1008ffb320a9
#
_cell.length_a   1.000
_cell.length_b   1.000
_cell.length_c   1.000
_cell.angle_alpha   90.00
_cell.angle_beta   90.00
_cell.angle_gamma   90.00
#
_symmetry.space_group_name_H-M   'P 1'
#
loop_
_entity.id
_entity.type
_entity.pdbx_description
1 polymer ?
#
loop_
_entity_poly.entity_id
_entity_poly.type
_entity_poly.pdbx_seq_one_letter_code
_entity_poly.pdbx_strand_id
1 'polypeptide(L)'
;MMNLAMNEHRLTKPGPQNAALRDYDSVRRAIAFISEHWRAQPTIESMADAAGVTPDELHHLFRRWAGLTPKAFMQALTLDHAKGLLRDSASVLDAALDSGLSGPGRLHDLFVTHEAMSPGEWKNGGAGMTLAYGFHPSPFGTAIVIASGRGLAGLAFADPGEEQASLADMQRRWPRASYVEDRDGTAALAQRIFDTKLWRADQPLRVVLIGTDFEVRVWETLL
;
A
#
# COMPACT_ATOMS: atom_id res chain seq x y z
N MET A 1 -22.18 -10.18 65.73
CA MET A 1 -22.19 -9.22 64.61
C MET A 1 -20.93 -9.50 63.75
N MET A 2 -21.13 -10.14 62.65
CA MET A 2 -20.03 -10.61 61.77
C MET A 2 -19.98 -9.69 60.57
N ASN A 3 -18.92 -8.90 60.48
CA ASN A 3 -18.72 -7.89 59.46
C ASN A 3 -18.13 -8.55 58.18
N LEU A 4 -18.96 -8.75 57.16
CA LEU A 4 -18.50 -9.20 55.84
C LEU A 4 -17.89 -8.00 55.12
N ALA A 5 -16.56 -7.96 55.04
CA ALA A 5 -15.84 -7.05 54.15
C ALA A 5 -16.02 -7.54 52.69
N MET A 6 -16.79 -6.80 51.91
CA MET A 6 -16.87 -6.96 50.48
C MET A 6 -15.51 -6.60 49.87
N ASN A 7 -14.85 -7.61 49.33
CA ASN A 7 -13.60 -7.47 48.61
C ASN A 7 -13.92 -6.91 47.22
N GLU A 8 -13.77 -5.59 47.02
CA GLU A 8 -13.84 -4.95 45.72
C GLU A 8 -12.67 -5.45 44.87
N HIS A 9 -12.95 -6.30 43.88
CA HIS A 9 -12.01 -6.67 42.87
C HIS A 9 -11.63 -5.41 42.06
N ARG A 10 -10.55 -4.76 42.48
CA ARG A 10 -9.85 -3.78 41.60
C ARG A 10 -9.42 -4.50 40.33
N LEU A 11 -10.11 -4.22 39.23
CA LEU A 11 -9.67 -4.56 37.91
C LEU A 11 -8.32 -3.85 37.64
N THR A 12 -7.24 -4.55 37.92
CA THR A 12 -5.88 -4.05 37.62
C THR A 12 -5.77 -3.85 36.13
N LYS A 13 -5.45 -2.62 35.70
CA LYS A 13 -5.11 -2.35 34.30
C LYS A 13 -4.01 -3.32 33.88
N PRO A 14 -4.16 -4.01 32.75
CA PRO A 14 -3.16 -4.96 32.29
C PRO A 14 -1.81 -4.25 32.08
N GLY A 15 -0.73 -4.92 32.46
CA GLY A 15 0.63 -4.42 32.27
C GLY A 15 0.96 -4.16 30.79
N PRO A 16 1.97 -3.32 30.50
CA PRO A 16 2.29 -2.88 29.13
C PRO A 16 2.55 -4.04 28.15
N GLN A 17 3.10 -5.15 28.60
CA GLN A 17 3.30 -6.37 27.78
C GLN A 17 1.97 -7.03 27.40
N ASN A 18 1.00 -7.10 28.30
CA ASN A 18 -0.33 -7.64 28.02
C ASN A 18 -1.16 -6.71 27.11
N ALA A 19 -0.88 -5.42 27.11
CA ALA A 19 -1.50 -4.47 26.17
C ALA A 19 -0.95 -4.70 24.75
N ALA A 20 0.37 -4.80 24.59
CA ALA A 20 0.99 -5.03 23.29
C ALA A 20 0.58 -6.36 22.64
N LEU A 21 0.44 -7.44 23.43
CA LEU A 21 -0.04 -8.73 22.93
C LEU A 21 -1.50 -8.66 22.45
N ARG A 22 -2.35 -7.89 23.14
CA ARG A 22 -3.75 -7.69 22.71
C ARG A 22 -3.84 -6.85 21.46
N ASP A 23 -3.03 -5.80 21.36
CA ASP A 23 -2.93 -4.95 20.18
C ASP A 23 -2.53 -5.78 18.95
N TYR A 24 -1.48 -6.59 19.11
CA TYR A 24 -1.03 -7.52 18.08
C TYR A 24 -2.14 -8.49 17.64
N ASP A 25 -2.83 -9.10 18.62
CA ASP A 25 -3.90 -10.07 18.36
C ASP A 25 -5.09 -9.43 17.62
N SER A 26 -5.43 -8.19 17.93
CA SER A 26 -6.46 -7.44 17.23
C SER A 26 -6.06 -7.14 15.78
N VAL A 27 -4.82 -6.71 15.53
CA VAL A 27 -4.31 -6.47 14.18
C VAL A 27 -4.28 -7.77 13.38
N ARG A 28 -3.80 -8.87 13.96
CA ARG A 28 -3.78 -10.19 13.33
C ARG A 28 -5.17 -10.66 12.91
N ARG A 29 -6.18 -10.50 13.80
CA ARG A 29 -7.58 -10.85 13.47
C ARG A 29 -8.13 -9.98 12.34
N ALA A 30 -7.84 -8.68 12.35
CA ALA A 30 -8.27 -7.79 11.28
C ALA A 30 -7.64 -8.18 9.93
N ILE A 31 -6.33 -8.47 9.89
CA ILE A 31 -5.63 -8.92 8.69
C ILE A 31 -6.26 -10.21 8.16
N ALA A 32 -6.45 -11.21 9.03
CA ALA A 32 -7.07 -12.48 8.64
C ALA A 32 -8.47 -12.27 8.05
N PHE A 33 -9.31 -11.47 8.72
CA PHE A 33 -10.65 -11.15 8.24
C PHE A 33 -10.63 -10.42 6.89
N ILE A 34 -9.76 -9.42 6.72
CA ILE A 34 -9.65 -8.68 5.46
C ILE A 34 -9.15 -9.61 4.36
N SER A 35 -8.12 -10.43 4.61
CA SER A 35 -7.56 -11.37 3.63
C SER A 35 -8.59 -12.40 3.15
N GLU A 36 -9.52 -12.79 4.00
CA GLU A 36 -10.59 -13.73 3.65
C GLU A 36 -11.77 -13.05 2.92
N HIS A 37 -12.09 -11.79 3.31
CA HIS A 37 -13.34 -11.14 2.90
C HIS A 37 -13.16 -9.92 1.99
N TRP A 38 -11.95 -9.59 1.53
CA TRP A 38 -11.67 -8.36 0.75
C TRP A 38 -12.54 -8.22 -0.50
N ARG A 39 -12.95 -9.31 -1.16
CA ARG A 39 -13.85 -9.27 -2.31
C ARG A 39 -15.24 -8.72 -1.98
N ALA A 40 -15.71 -8.93 -0.78
CA ALA A 40 -16.96 -8.37 -0.29
C ALA A 40 -16.85 -6.88 0.06
N GLN A 41 -15.65 -6.29 -0.04
CA GLN A 41 -15.36 -4.90 0.29
C GLN A 41 -15.90 -4.50 1.67
N PRO A 42 -15.52 -5.22 2.77
CA PRO A 42 -16.05 -5.00 4.11
C PRO A 42 -15.84 -3.56 4.58
N THR A 43 -16.77 -3.09 5.40
CA THR A 43 -16.69 -1.75 6.00
C THR A 43 -15.68 -1.73 7.14
N ILE A 44 -15.27 -0.53 7.57
CA ILE A 44 -14.34 -0.39 8.71
C ILE A 44 -14.96 -0.92 10.00
N GLU A 45 -16.27 -0.80 10.16
CA GLU A 45 -17.03 -1.34 11.29
C GLU A 45 -16.92 -2.86 11.32
N SER A 46 -17.15 -3.54 10.18
CA SER A 46 -17.03 -5.00 10.09
C SER A 46 -15.62 -5.50 10.39
N MET A 47 -14.60 -4.77 9.92
CA MET A 47 -13.20 -5.08 10.22
C MET A 47 -12.88 -4.90 11.70
N ALA A 48 -13.41 -3.84 12.33
CA ALA A 48 -13.21 -3.54 13.74
C ALA A 48 -13.91 -4.56 14.64
N ASP A 49 -15.14 -4.96 14.28
CA ASP A 49 -15.90 -6.00 14.98
C ASP A 49 -15.12 -7.34 14.95
N ALA A 50 -14.58 -7.73 13.80
CA ALA A 50 -13.77 -8.94 13.67
C ALA A 50 -12.48 -8.87 14.51
N ALA A 51 -11.91 -7.68 14.64
CA ALA A 51 -10.72 -7.42 15.47
C ALA A 51 -11.05 -7.32 16.97
N GLY A 52 -12.32 -7.13 17.35
CA GLY A 52 -12.77 -6.93 18.71
C GLY A 52 -12.36 -5.58 19.30
N VAL A 53 -12.35 -4.54 18.47
CA VAL A 53 -11.98 -3.15 18.83
C VAL A 53 -12.93 -2.17 18.15
N THR A 54 -12.83 -0.89 18.52
CA THR A 54 -13.58 0.16 17.82
C THR A 54 -12.90 0.53 16.47
N PRO A 55 -13.62 1.13 15.51
CA PRO A 55 -13.05 1.59 14.24
C PRO A 55 -11.83 2.52 14.42
N ASP A 56 -11.89 3.45 15.36
CA ASP A 56 -10.79 4.37 15.64
C ASP A 56 -9.57 3.65 16.22
N GLU A 57 -9.78 2.73 17.15
CA GLU A 57 -8.71 1.88 17.69
C GLU A 57 -8.08 1.03 16.58
N LEU A 58 -8.89 0.42 15.70
CA LEU A 58 -8.37 -0.36 14.59
C LEU A 58 -7.48 0.50 13.67
N HIS A 59 -7.90 1.72 13.34
CA HIS A 59 -7.08 2.65 12.55
C HIS A 59 -5.73 2.93 13.21
N HIS A 60 -5.72 3.22 14.52
CA HIS A 60 -4.50 3.50 15.28
C HIS A 60 -3.58 2.27 15.34
N LEU A 61 -4.13 1.10 15.65
CA LEU A 61 -3.39 -0.15 15.73
C LEU A 61 -2.79 -0.54 14.38
N PHE A 62 -3.58 -0.48 13.31
CA PHE A 62 -3.11 -0.83 11.97
C PHE A 62 -1.97 0.08 11.51
N ARG A 63 -2.09 1.41 11.72
CA ARG A 63 -1.00 2.35 11.40
C ARG A 63 0.25 2.08 12.22
N ARG A 64 0.10 1.76 13.50
CA ARG A 64 1.22 1.51 14.40
C ARG A 64 1.97 0.23 14.05
N TRP A 65 1.25 -0.84 13.70
CA TRP A 65 1.82 -2.18 13.51
C TRP A 65 2.10 -2.52 12.04
N ALA A 66 1.24 -2.10 11.13
CA ALA A 66 1.34 -2.39 9.70
C ALA A 66 1.76 -1.17 8.85
N GLY A 67 1.89 0.02 9.44
CA GLY A 67 2.31 1.23 8.73
C GLY A 67 1.27 1.82 7.78
N LEU A 68 0.09 1.20 7.63
CA LEU A 68 -0.97 1.60 6.70
C LEU A 68 -2.35 1.51 7.36
N THR A 69 -3.40 1.90 6.67
CA THR A 69 -4.78 1.78 7.18
C THR A 69 -5.40 0.44 6.78
N PRO A 70 -6.43 -0.08 7.53
CA PRO A 70 -7.16 -1.30 7.13
C PRO A 70 -7.71 -1.22 5.71
N LYS A 71 -8.24 -0.05 5.32
CA LYS A 71 -8.74 0.19 3.96
C LYS A 71 -7.63 0.13 2.92
N ALA A 72 -6.46 0.70 3.19
CA ALA A 72 -5.33 0.65 2.27
C ALA A 72 -4.82 -0.78 2.08
N PHE A 73 -4.81 -1.60 3.14
CA PHE A 73 -4.47 -3.01 3.06
C PHE A 73 -5.47 -3.78 2.17
N MET A 74 -6.78 -3.59 2.39
CA MET A 74 -7.81 -4.19 1.53
C MET A 74 -7.65 -3.75 0.07
N GLN A 75 -7.40 -2.47 -0.19
CA GLN A 75 -7.18 -1.94 -1.53
C GLN A 75 -5.96 -2.56 -2.22
N ALA A 76 -4.89 -2.83 -1.47
CA ALA A 76 -3.70 -3.51 -2.01
C ALA A 76 -4.03 -4.94 -2.48
N LEU A 77 -4.78 -5.70 -1.69
CA LEU A 77 -5.25 -7.05 -2.08
C LEU A 77 -6.17 -7.00 -3.32
N THR A 78 -7.11 -6.05 -3.34
CA THR A 78 -8.01 -5.82 -4.47
C THR A 78 -7.23 -5.53 -5.75
N LEU A 79 -6.24 -4.64 -5.66
CA LEU A 79 -5.40 -4.22 -6.78
C LEU A 79 -4.54 -5.37 -7.29
N ASP A 80 -3.92 -6.13 -6.40
CA ASP A 80 -3.06 -7.26 -6.76
C ASP A 80 -3.86 -8.32 -7.53
N HIS A 81 -5.05 -8.68 -7.02
CA HIS A 81 -5.93 -9.60 -7.72
C HIS A 81 -6.34 -9.08 -9.11
N ALA A 82 -6.76 -7.82 -9.21
CA ALA A 82 -7.13 -7.21 -10.48
C ALA A 82 -5.97 -7.20 -11.50
N LYS A 83 -4.73 -6.97 -11.02
CA LYS A 83 -3.52 -7.07 -11.83
C LYS A 83 -3.32 -8.48 -12.40
N GLY A 84 -3.56 -9.51 -11.58
CA GLY A 84 -3.53 -10.90 -12.03
C GLY A 84 -4.51 -11.14 -13.17
N LEU A 85 -5.78 -10.80 -12.97
CA LEU A 85 -6.83 -10.95 -13.99
C LEU A 85 -6.50 -10.20 -15.29
N LEU A 86 -6.01 -8.97 -15.19
CA LEU A 86 -5.63 -8.19 -16.39
C LEU A 86 -4.44 -8.81 -17.12
N ARG A 87 -3.46 -9.39 -16.43
CA ARG A 87 -2.37 -10.18 -17.04
C ARG A 87 -2.91 -11.38 -17.79
N ASP A 88 -3.89 -12.05 -17.24
CA ASP A 88 -4.56 -13.22 -17.83
C ASP A 88 -5.60 -12.82 -18.89
N SER A 89 -5.50 -11.58 -19.40
CA SER A 89 -6.31 -11.05 -20.50
C SER A 89 -7.77 -10.74 -20.19
N ALA A 90 -8.21 -10.76 -18.92
CA ALA A 90 -9.55 -10.33 -18.55
C ALA A 90 -9.85 -8.90 -19.03
N SER A 91 -11.12 -8.61 -19.31
CA SER A 91 -11.52 -7.23 -19.60
C SER A 91 -11.41 -6.36 -18.32
N VAL A 92 -11.35 -5.04 -18.48
CA VAL A 92 -11.32 -4.11 -17.33
C VAL A 92 -12.62 -4.22 -16.52
N LEU A 93 -13.73 -4.51 -17.18
CA LEU A 93 -15.02 -4.72 -16.52
C LEU A 93 -15.00 -6.01 -15.68
N ASP A 94 -14.58 -7.13 -16.27
CA ASP A 94 -14.51 -8.42 -15.56
C ASP A 94 -13.54 -8.34 -14.39
N ALA A 95 -12.33 -7.75 -14.62
CA ALA A 95 -11.35 -7.55 -13.55
C ALA A 95 -11.90 -6.70 -12.39
N ALA A 96 -12.72 -5.69 -12.69
CA ALA A 96 -13.36 -4.88 -11.64
C ALA A 96 -14.37 -5.70 -10.84
N LEU A 97 -15.29 -6.40 -11.53
CA LEU A 97 -16.35 -7.17 -10.88
C LEU A 97 -15.80 -8.35 -10.08
N ASP A 98 -14.87 -9.11 -10.64
CA ASP A 98 -14.21 -10.25 -9.98
C ASP A 98 -13.34 -9.82 -8.79
N SER A 99 -12.92 -8.55 -8.76
CA SER A 99 -12.22 -7.95 -7.62
C SER A 99 -13.19 -7.34 -6.58
N GLY A 100 -14.49 -7.58 -6.68
CA GLY A 100 -15.50 -7.09 -5.74
C GLY A 100 -15.81 -5.59 -5.87
N LEU A 101 -15.38 -4.95 -6.95
CA LEU A 101 -15.66 -3.53 -7.19
C LEU A 101 -16.97 -3.36 -7.95
N SER A 102 -17.64 -2.22 -7.75
CA SER A 102 -18.94 -1.93 -8.38
C SER A 102 -18.84 -1.64 -9.89
N GLY A 103 -17.65 -1.57 -10.45
CA GLY A 103 -17.44 -1.37 -11.89
C GLY A 103 -16.08 -0.76 -12.25
N PRO A 104 -15.85 -0.56 -13.57
CA PRO A 104 -14.57 -0.12 -14.12
C PRO A 104 -14.07 1.22 -13.56
N GLY A 105 -14.96 2.16 -13.25
CA GLY A 105 -14.59 3.46 -12.69
C GLY A 105 -13.86 3.33 -11.33
N ARG A 106 -14.34 2.41 -10.48
CA ARG A 106 -13.69 2.16 -9.17
C ARG A 106 -12.32 1.49 -9.33
N LEU A 107 -12.20 0.59 -10.31
CA LEU A 107 -10.91 -0.01 -10.63
C LEU A 107 -9.95 1.03 -11.22
N HIS A 108 -10.44 1.92 -12.09
CA HIS A 108 -9.65 3.03 -12.63
C HIS A 108 -9.11 3.93 -11.51
N ASP A 109 -9.97 4.35 -10.57
CA ASP A 109 -9.55 5.18 -9.44
C ASP A 109 -8.48 4.49 -8.60
N LEU A 110 -8.63 3.18 -8.38
CA LEU A 110 -7.68 2.39 -7.62
C LEU A 110 -6.32 2.34 -8.34
N PHE A 111 -6.30 2.05 -9.64
CA PHE A 111 -5.08 2.03 -10.45
C PHE A 111 -4.39 3.40 -10.52
N VAL A 112 -5.14 4.48 -10.80
CA VAL A 112 -4.58 5.83 -10.84
C VAL A 112 -3.99 6.23 -9.49
N THR A 113 -4.65 5.82 -8.40
CA THR A 113 -4.18 6.13 -7.05
C THR A 113 -2.89 5.40 -6.68
N HIS A 114 -2.76 4.13 -7.07
CA HIS A 114 -1.67 3.27 -6.61
C HIS A 114 -0.59 3.01 -7.67
N GLU A 115 -0.92 3.08 -8.96
CA GLU A 115 0.00 2.77 -10.06
C GLU A 115 0.33 3.99 -10.93
N ALA A 116 -0.28 5.15 -10.68
CA ALA A 116 -0.15 6.35 -11.51
C ALA A 116 -0.48 6.10 -13.00
N MET A 117 -1.32 5.10 -13.29
CA MET A 117 -1.76 4.73 -14.63
C MET A 117 -3.18 4.16 -14.60
N SER A 118 -3.81 4.04 -15.76
CA SER A 118 -5.10 3.35 -15.88
C SER A 118 -4.95 1.83 -15.96
N PRO A 119 -6.02 1.05 -15.66
CA PRO A 119 -6.01 -0.40 -15.84
C PRO A 119 -5.68 -0.84 -17.28
N GLY A 120 -6.14 -0.06 -18.28
CA GLY A 120 -5.86 -0.33 -19.69
C GLY A 120 -4.39 -0.10 -20.06
N GLU A 121 -3.77 0.99 -19.61
CA GLU A 121 -2.34 1.26 -19.78
C GLU A 121 -1.52 0.15 -19.09
N TRP A 122 -1.90 -0.24 -17.89
CA TRP A 122 -1.22 -1.31 -17.16
C TRP A 122 -1.34 -2.65 -17.91
N LYS A 123 -2.54 -3.06 -18.33
CA LYS A 123 -2.79 -4.27 -19.09
C LYS A 123 -1.98 -4.32 -20.39
N ASN A 124 -1.81 -3.18 -21.04
CA ASN A 124 -1.07 -3.07 -22.27
C ASN A 124 0.44 -2.86 -22.06
N GLY A 125 0.98 -3.09 -20.85
CA GLY A 125 2.40 -2.95 -20.55
C GLY A 125 2.92 -1.54 -20.72
N GLY A 126 2.09 -0.52 -20.47
CA GLY A 126 2.43 0.89 -20.59
C GLY A 126 2.39 1.43 -22.02
N ALA A 127 1.80 0.71 -22.98
CA ALA A 127 1.71 1.19 -24.36
C ALA A 127 1.00 2.55 -24.45
N GLY A 128 1.63 3.51 -25.13
CA GLY A 128 1.15 4.88 -25.26
C GLY A 128 1.49 5.80 -24.09
N MET A 129 2.11 5.30 -23.03
CA MET A 129 2.61 6.13 -21.94
C MET A 129 4.00 6.67 -22.22
N THR A 130 4.24 7.90 -21.82
CA THR A 130 5.58 8.48 -21.69
C THR A 130 5.88 8.62 -20.21
N LEU A 131 6.97 7.98 -19.76
CA LEU A 131 7.45 8.00 -18.39
C LEU A 131 8.75 8.80 -18.34
N ALA A 132 8.76 9.89 -17.57
CA ALA A 132 9.98 10.62 -17.29
C ALA A 132 10.77 9.88 -16.20
N TYR A 133 12.11 9.84 -16.31
CA TYR A 133 12.94 9.32 -15.24
C TYR A 133 14.13 10.23 -14.96
N GLY A 134 14.66 10.13 -13.73
CA GLY A 134 15.84 10.86 -13.31
C GLY A 134 16.58 10.18 -12.18
N PHE A 135 17.88 10.39 -12.14
CA PHE A 135 18.77 9.92 -11.07
C PHE A 135 19.00 11.05 -10.07
N HIS A 136 18.73 10.77 -8.80
CA HIS A 136 18.80 11.76 -7.72
C HIS A 136 19.61 11.24 -6.55
N PRO A 137 20.43 12.09 -5.90
CA PRO A 137 21.08 11.70 -4.66
C PRO A 137 20.04 11.47 -3.57
N SER A 138 20.26 10.44 -2.77
CA SER A 138 19.39 10.11 -1.63
C SER A 138 20.22 9.62 -0.44
N PRO A 139 19.63 9.54 0.77
CA PRO A 139 20.28 8.93 1.94
C PRO A 139 20.70 7.46 1.74
N PHE A 140 20.16 6.79 0.71
CA PHE A 140 20.34 5.37 0.42
C PHE A 140 21.15 5.13 -0.87
N GLY A 141 21.90 6.09 -1.35
CA GLY A 141 22.62 6.03 -2.62
C GLY A 141 21.90 6.78 -3.74
N THR A 142 22.07 6.36 -4.99
CA THR A 142 21.38 6.96 -6.12
C THR A 142 19.94 6.46 -6.20
N ALA A 143 18.97 7.37 -6.04
CA ALA A 143 17.57 7.07 -6.27
C ALA A 143 17.21 7.23 -7.74
N ILE A 144 16.50 6.28 -8.30
CA ILE A 144 15.89 6.32 -9.63
C ILE A 144 14.42 6.64 -9.46
N VAL A 145 14.00 7.81 -9.91
CA VAL A 145 12.62 8.26 -9.84
C VAL A 145 12.00 8.15 -11.23
N ILE A 146 10.91 7.40 -11.36
CA ILE A 146 10.11 7.33 -12.59
C ILE A 146 8.75 8.01 -12.32
N ALA A 147 8.37 8.91 -13.21
CA ALA A 147 7.14 9.68 -13.12
C ALA A 147 6.27 9.52 -14.37
N SER A 148 4.96 9.46 -14.17
CA SER A 148 3.96 9.66 -15.22
C SER A 148 3.35 11.07 -15.10
N GLY A 149 2.52 11.46 -16.06
CA GLY A 149 1.73 12.69 -15.94
C GLY A 149 0.76 12.72 -14.73
N ARG A 150 0.60 11.58 -14.03
CA ARG A 150 -0.27 11.43 -12.85
C ARG A 150 0.50 11.36 -11.51
N GLY A 151 1.83 11.33 -11.56
CA GLY A 151 2.67 11.29 -10.36
C GLY A 151 3.77 10.22 -10.40
N LEU A 152 4.24 9.82 -9.22
CA LEU A 152 5.30 8.84 -9.06
C LEU A 152 4.84 7.46 -9.55
N ALA A 153 5.52 6.96 -10.58
CA ALA A 153 5.26 5.65 -11.19
C ALA A 153 6.28 4.59 -10.77
N GLY A 154 7.44 4.98 -10.26
CA GLY A 154 8.44 4.05 -9.75
C GLY A 154 9.54 4.74 -8.95
N LEU A 155 10.08 4.00 -7.97
CA LEU A 155 11.23 4.39 -7.17
C LEU A 155 12.10 3.15 -6.97
N ALA A 156 13.39 3.28 -7.23
CA ALA A 156 14.40 2.28 -6.92
C ALA A 156 15.67 2.94 -6.42
N PHE A 157 16.58 2.15 -5.88
CA PHE A 157 17.90 2.59 -5.48
C PHE A 157 18.94 1.78 -6.23
N ALA A 158 20.03 2.44 -6.59
CA ALA A 158 21.14 1.81 -7.31
C ALA A 158 22.44 2.04 -6.56
N ASP A 159 23.28 1.01 -6.55
CA ASP A 159 24.67 1.15 -6.15
C ASP A 159 25.46 1.95 -7.20
N PRO A 160 26.57 2.61 -6.79
CA PRO A 160 27.41 3.37 -7.71
C PRO A 160 27.87 2.50 -8.89
N GLY A 161 27.53 2.93 -10.11
CA GLY A 161 27.87 2.24 -11.35
C GLY A 161 26.81 1.24 -11.85
N GLU A 162 25.73 0.99 -11.07
CA GLU A 162 24.64 0.07 -11.43
C GLU A 162 23.33 0.80 -11.82
N GLU A 163 23.38 2.12 -11.95
CA GLU A 163 22.19 2.95 -12.20
C GLU A 163 21.43 2.52 -13.46
N GLN A 164 22.16 2.22 -14.55
CA GLN A 164 21.53 1.82 -15.80
C GLN A 164 20.94 0.39 -15.75
N ALA A 165 21.59 -0.50 -15.01
CA ALA A 165 21.07 -1.86 -14.82
C ALA A 165 19.78 -1.83 -14.00
N SER A 166 19.76 -1.05 -12.93
CA SER A 166 18.58 -0.84 -12.08
C SER A 166 17.44 -0.17 -12.85
N LEU A 167 17.74 0.83 -13.69
CA LEU A 167 16.73 1.45 -14.56
C LEU A 167 16.17 0.43 -15.56
N ALA A 168 17.02 -0.38 -16.20
CA ALA A 168 16.58 -1.42 -17.12
C ALA A 168 15.68 -2.47 -16.44
N ASP A 169 15.94 -2.78 -15.17
CA ASP A 169 15.07 -3.64 -14.37
C ASP A 169 13.68 -3.03 -14.16
N MET A 170 13.62 -1.76 -13.79
CA MET A 170 12.36 -1.03 -13.65
C MET A 170 11.58 -0.95 -14.97
N GLN A 171 12.25 -0.77 -16.10
CA GLN A 171 11.65 -0.68 -17.44
C GLN A 171 10.98 -2.00 -17.85
N ARG A 172 11.44 -3.15 -17.37
CA ARG A 172 10.79 -4.45 -17.63
C ARG A 172 9.34 -4.53 -17.14
N ARG A 173 8.98 -3.67 -16.21
CA ARG A 173 7.62 -3.60 -15.68
C ARG A 173 6.61 -3.06 -16.70
N TRP A 174 7.00 -2.06 -17.50
CA TRP A 174 6.20 -1.48 -18.57
C TRP A 174 7.00 -1.45 -19.87
N PRO A 175 7.17 -2.62 -20.48
CA PRO A 175 8.09 -2.80 -21.61
C PRO A 175 7.64 -2.09 -22.88
N ARG A 176 6.40 -1.60 -22.92
CA ARG A 176 5.82 -0.89 -24.06
C ARG A 176 5.64 0.62 -23.80
N ALA A 177 6.06 1.12 -22.65
CA ALA A 177 6.13 2.55 -22.38
C ALA A 177 7.36 3.17 -23.04
N SER A 178 7.27 4.46 -23.38
CA SER A 178 8.41 5.28 -23.78
C SER A 178 9.04 5.90 -22.53
N TYR A 179 10.37 5.83 -22.41
CA TYR A 179 11.09 6.40 -21.29
C TYR A 179 11.93 7.59 -21.76
N VAL A 180 11.82 8.72 -21.06
CA VAL A 180 12.55 9.95 -21.36
C VAL A 180 13.31 10.38 -20.13
N GLU A 181 14.62 10.61 -20.27
CA GLU A 181 15.39 11.17 -19.17
C GLU A 181 14.99 12.63 -18.96
N ASP A 182 14.48 12.94 -17.78
CA ASP A 182 14.09 14.28 -17.36
C ASP A 182 14.36 14.43 -15.86
N ARG A 183 15.62 14.72 -15.57
CA ARG A 183 16.07 14.92 -14.19
C ARG A 183 15.36 16.10 -13.53
N ASP A 184 15.18 17.19 -14.27
CA ASP A 184 14.58 18.40 -13.71
C ASP A 184 13.10 18.22 -13.44
N GLY A 185 12.37 17.55 -14.37
CA GLY A 185 10.96 17.22 -14.18
C GLY A 185 10.69 16.25 -13.03
N THR A 186 11.64 15.37 -12.71
CA THR A 186 11.52 14.42 -11.58
C THR A 186 12.07 14.96 -10.25
N ALA A 187 12.79 16.11 -10.26
CA ALA A 187 13.46 16.67 -9.07
C ALA A 187 12.47 17.00 -7.93
N ALA A 188 11.32 17.57 -8.25
CA ALA A 188 10.30 17.91 -7.25
C ALA A 188 9.75 16.66 -6.53
N LEU A 189 9.60 15.54 -7.23
CA LEU A 189 9.20 14.26 -6.63
C LEU A 189 10.32 13.72 -5.73
N ALA A 190 11.58 13.73 -6.19
CA ALA A 190 12.72 13.31 -5.40
C ALA A 190 12.84 14.13 -4.09
N GLN A 191 12.68 15.43 -4.15
CA GLN A 191 12.68 16.28 -2.97
C GLN A 191 11.54 15.90 -2.00
N ARG A 192 10.33 15.71 -2.50
CA ARG A 192 9.19 15.31 -1.65
C ARG A 192 9.37 13.93 -1.01
N ILE A 193 10.10 13.02 -1.66
CA ILE A 193 10.39 11.68 -1.13
C ILE A 193 11.40 11.78 0.04
N PHE A 194 12.48 12.54 -0.12
CA PHE A 194 13.62 12.48 0.79
C PHE A 194 13.73 13.68 1.76
N ASP A 195 13.06 14.81 1.51
CA ASP A 195 13.01 15.93 2.43
C ASP A 195 11.79 15.83 3.35
N THR A 196 12.00 15.35 4.57
CA THR A 196 10.96 15.22 5.58
C THR A 196 10.28 16.53 5.96
N LYS A 197 10.93 17.69 5.71
CA LYS A 197 10.33 19.01 5.94
C LYS A 197 9.20 19.34 4.98
N LEU A 198 9.17 18.66 3.85
CA LEU A 198 8.12 18.79 2.83
C LEU A 198 6.93 17.83 3.06
N TRP A 199 7.02 16.95 4.04
CA TRP A 199 5.95 16.00 4.34
C TRP A 199 4.78 16.71 5.03
N ARG A 200 3.61 16.58 4.44
CA ARG A 200 2.36 17.13 4.94
C ARG A 200 1.33 16.02 5.10
N ALA A 201 0.67 15.98 6.24
CA ALA A 201 -0.36 14.99 6.54
C ALA A 201 -1.59 15.09 5.60
N ASP A 202 -1.88 16.30 5.12
CA ASP A 202 -2.96 16.61 4.17
C ASP A 202 -2.58 16.35 2.71
N GLN A 203 -1.30 16.14 2.42
CA GLN A 203 -0.77 15.85 1.09
C GLN A 203 0.22 14.67 1.15
N PRO A 204 -0.24 13.46 1.50
CA PRO A 204 0.65 12.31 1.57
C PRO A 204 1.30 12.05 0.21
N LEU A 205 2.60 11.77 0.22
CA LEU A 205 3.24 11.27 -0.98
C LEU A 205 2.65 9.88 -1.25
N ARG A 206 1.98 9.74 -2.38
CA ARG A 206 1.50 8.44 -2.84
C ARG A 206 2.70 7.69 -3.40
N VAL A 207 3.36 6.94 -2.53
CA VAL A 207 4.39 5.99 -2.94
C VAL A 207 3.68 4.67 -3.15
N VAL A 208 3.67 4.21 -4.37
CA VAL A 208 3.31 2.82 -4.65
C VAL A 208 4.50 1.99 -4.21
N LEU A 209 4.42 1.41 -3.03
CA LEU A 209 5.31 0.32 -2.64
C LEU A 209 4.95 -0.86 -3.52
N ILE A 210 5.72 -1.03 -4.58
CA ILE A 210 5.62 -2.19 -5.43
C ILE A 210 6.48 -3.26 -4.80
N GLY A 211 5.86 -4.00 -3.91
CA GLY A 211 6.36 -5.27 -3.49
C GLY A 211 5.80 -6.36 -4.39
N THR A 212 6.62 -7.33 -4.67
CA THR A 212 6.20 -8.63 -5.19
C THR A 212 5.22 -9.27 -4.20
N ASP A 213 4.47 -10.32 -4.59
CA ASP A 213 3.69 -11.21 -3.69
C ASP A 213 4.46 -11.58 -2.40
N PHE A 214 5.77 -11.47 -2.43
CA PHE A 214 6.68 -11.68 -1.31
C PHE A 214 6.49 -10.62 -0.20
N GLU A 215 6.25 -9.35 -0.50
CA GLU A 215 6.13 -8.32 0.55
C GLU A 215 4.77 -8.37 1.25
N VAL A 216 3.70 -8.64 0.53
CA VAL A 216 2.40 -8.94 1.16
C VAL A 216 2.51 -10.19 2.04
N ARG A 217 3.20 -11.24 1.58
CA ARG A 217 3.45 -12.46 2.36
C ARG A 217 4.43 -12.25 3.52
N VAL A 218 5.41 -11.35 3.39
CA VAL A 218 6.29 -10.98 4.52
C VAL A 218 5.48 -10.33 5.62
N TRP A 219 4.54 -9.45 5.29
CA TRP A 219 3.63 -8.89 6.28
C TRP A 219 2.73 -9.94 6.93
N GLU A 220 2.23 -10.90 6.15
CA GLU A 220 1.48 -12.06 6.67
C GLU A 220 2.32 -12.99 7.55
N THR A 221 3.63 -13.04 7.33
CA THR A 221 4.55 -13.95 8.06
C THR A 221 5.19 -13.27 9.28
N LEU A 222 5.36 -11.95 9.24
CA LEU A 222 5.90 -11.17 10.36
C LEU A 222 4.85 -10.82 11.42
N LEU A 223 3.58 -11.06 11.13
CA LEU A 223 2.43 -10.95 12.03
C LEU A 223 1.96 -12.33 12.49
#